data_7d90c679230a9134e7b41b72ddc22aa7
#
_entry.id   7d90c679230a9134e7b41b72ddc22aa7
#
_cell.length_a   1.000
_cell.length_b   1.000
_cell.length_c   1.000
_cell.angle_alpha   90.00
_cell.angle_beta   90.00
_cell.angle_gamma   90.00
#
_symmetry.space_group_name_H-M   'P 1'
#
loop_
_entity.id
_entity.type
_entity.pdbx_description
1 polymer ?
#
loop_
_entity_poly.entity_id
_entity_poly.type
_entity_poly.pdbx_seq_one_letter_code
_entity_poly.pdbx_strand_id
1 'polypeptide(L)' 'MEKDKHLGIRIDAQTHYKLHYISKYEGRTGNGQILYLIQKCIREFEDEHGEIKF' A
#
# COMPACT_ATOMS: atom_id res chain seq x y z
N MET A 1 -6.05 -14.95 7.25
CA MET A 1 -4.77 -15.17 6.58
C MET A 1 -3.65 -14.52 7.34
N GLU A 2 -2.61 -15.25 7.57
CA GLU A 2 -1.48 -14.75 8.31
C GLU A 2 -0.57 -13.90 7.44
N LYS A 3 -0.01 -12.87 8.06
CA LYS A 3 0.94 -12.00 7.40
C LYS A 3 2.32 -12.33 7.94
N ASP A 4 3.04 -13.16 7.19
CA ASP A 4 4.30 -13.68 7.65
C ASP A 4 5.50 -13.08 6.94
N LYS A 5 5.27 -12.07 6.10
CA LYS A 5 6.35 -11.38 5.41
C LYS A 5 6.38 -9.92 5.81
N HIS A 6 7.58 -9.38 5.85
CA HIS A 6 7.79 -8.00 6.23
C HIS A 6 8.49 -7.25 5.11
N LEU A 7 7.98 -6.06 4.80
CA LEU A 7 8.57 -5.20 3.79
C LEU A 7 8.94 -3.87 4.43
N GLY A 8 10.22 -3.57 4.48
CA GLY A 8 10.69 -2.32 5.03
C GLY A 8 11.03 -1.33 3.94
N ILE A 9 10.54 -0.11 4.05
CA ILE A 9 10.88 0.95 3.12
C ILE A 9 11.22 2.20 3.89
N ARG A 10 12.01 3.06 3.25
CA ARG A 10 12.38 4.34 3.83
C ARG A 10 11.81 5.45 2.98
N ILE A 11 11.19 6.42 3.63
CA ILE A 11 10.64 7.58 2.95
C ILE A 11 11.05 8.82 3.69
N ASP A 12 11.07 9.93 2.98
CA ASP A 12 11.43 11.20 3.59
C ASP A 12 10.29 11.73 4.46
N ALA A 13 10.62 12.72 5.29
CA ALA A 13 9.65 13.25 6.24
C ALA A 13 8.45 13.86 5.56
N GLN A 14 8.64 14.52 4.44
CA GLN A 14 7.55 15.18 3.74
C GLN A 14 6.58 14.15 3.17
N THR A 15 7.09 13.09 2.57
CA THR A 15 6.26 12.01 2.03
C THR A 15 5.51 11.32 3.16
N HIS A 16 6.19 11.09 4.28
CA HIS A 16 5.56 10.47 5.44
C HIS A 16 4.38 11.31 5.95
N TYR A 17 4.60 12.62 6.06
CA TYR A 17 3.55 13.52 6.53
C TYR A 17 2.35 13.50 5.58
N LYS A 18 2.63 13.58 4.28
CA LYS A 18 1.54 13.62 3.30
C LYS A 18 0.76 12.31 3.25
N LEU A 19 1.47 11.19 3.41
CA LEU A 19 0.80 9.89 3.47
C LEU A 19 -0.18 9.83 4.64
N HIS A 20 0.26 10.27 5.81
CA HIS A 20 -0.60 10.25 6.99
C HIS A 20 -1.75 11.23 6.87
N TYR A 21 -1.51 12.36 6.25
CA TYR A 21 -2.56 13.35 6.00
C TYR A 21 -3.67 12.74 5.13
N ILE A 22 -3.26 12.09 4.05
CA ILE A 22 -4.22 11.47 3.13
C ILE A 22 -4.95 10.32 3.81
N SER A 23 -4.23 9.53 4.58
CA SER A 23 -4.83 8.39 5.29
C SER A 23 -5.94 8.86 6.23
N LYS A 24 -5.67 9.93 6.96
CA LYS A 24 -6.64 10.49 7.89
C LYS A 24 -7.86 11.01 7.15
N TYR A 25 -7.61 11.71 6.04
CA TYR A 25 -8.69 12.24 5.22
C TYR A 25 -9.60 11.12 4.71
N GLU A 26 -9.01 9.99 4.35
CA GLU A 26 -9.75 8.86 3.78
C GLU A 26 -10.23 7.86 4.84
N GLY A 27 -9.99 8.15 6.11
CA GLY A 27 -10.46 7.30 7.19
C GLY A 27 -9.68 6.01 7.35
N ARG A 28 -8.41 6.00 6.96
CA ARG A 28 -7.54 4.84 7.10
C ARG A 28 -6.39 5.13 8.02
N THR A 29 -5.82 4.07 8.60
CA THR A 29 -4.54 4.21 9.28
C THR A 29 -3.44 4.28 8.24
N GLY A 30 -2.23 4.72 8.66
CA GLY A 30 -1.09 4.75 7.75
C GLY A 30 -0.80 3.38 7.16
N ASN A 31 -0.78 2.35 8.01
CA ASN A 31 -0.55 0.98 7.53
C ASN A 31 -1.66 0.51 6.61
N GLY A 32 -2.90 0.84 6.96
CA GLY A 32 -4.04 0.47 6.11
C GLY A 32 -3.97 1.12 4.75
N GLN A 33 -3.52 2.37 4.70
CA GLN A 33 -3.38 3.09 3.44
C GLN A 33 -2.32 2.43 2.57
N ILE A 34 -1.20 2.03 3.17
CA ILE A 34 -0.14 1.37 2.43
C ILE A 34 -0.61 0.04 1.86
N LEU A 35 -1.30 -0.76 2.67
CA LEU A 35 -1.84 -2.03 2.21
C LEU A 35 -2.84 -1.84 1.07
N TYR A 36 -3.67 -0.83 1.19
CA TYR A 36 -4.63 -0.51 0.14
C TYR A 36 -3.92 -0.20 -1.17
N LEU A 37 -2.87 0.60 -1.10
CA LEU A 37 -2.12 0.98 -2.29
C LEU A 37 -1.40 -0.21 -2.92
N ILE A 38 -0.84 -1.08 -2.08
CA ILE A 38 -0.17 -2.28 -2.57
C ILE A 38 -1.16 -3.17 -3.31
N GLN A 39 -2.31 -3.41 -2.72
CA GLN A 39 -3.32 -4.26 -3.34
C GLN A 39 -3.89 -3.64 -4.60
N LYS A 40 -4.05 -2.33 -4.60
CA LYS A 40 -4.50 -1.62 -5.79
C LYS A 40 -3.49 -1.77 -6.92
N CYS A 41 -2.21 -1.64 -6.60
CA CYS A 41 -1.15 -1.79 -7.58
C CYS A 41 -1.17 -3.18 -8.20
N ILE A 42 -1.30 -4.22 -7.37
CA ILE A 42 -1.33 -5.59 -7.86
C ILE A 42 -2.54 -5.82 -8.74
N ARG A 43 -3.70 -5.36 -8.29
CA ARG A 43 -4.94 -5.55 -9.02
C ARG A 43 -4.86 -4.90 -10.41
N GLU A 44 -4.33 -3.68 -10.46
CA GLU A 44 -4.22 -2.97 -11.73
C GLU A 44 -3.27 -3.67 -12.69
N PHE A 45 -2.17 -4.18 -12.15
CA PHE A 45 -1.23 -4.90 -12.99
C PHE A 45 -1.86 -6.18 -13.54
N GLU A 46 -2.56 -6.92 -12.69
CA GLU A 46 -3.16 -8.18 -13.13
C GLU A 46 -4.31 -7.97 -14.10
N ASP A 47 -5.03 -6.86 -13.96
CA ASP A 47 -6.07 -6.52 -14.92
C ASP A 47 -5.49 -6.27 -16.31
N GLU A 48 -4.29 -5.73 -16.36
CA GLU A 48 -3.64 -5.35 -17.61
C GLU A 48 -2.81 -6.47 -18.20
N HIS A 49 -2.17 -7.26 -17.37
CA HIS A 49 -1.18 -8.24 -17.81
C HIS A 49 -1.54 -9.68 -17.49
N GLY A 50 -2.63 -9.89 -16.78
CA GLY A 50 -3.01 -11.22 -16.37
C GLY A 50 -2.51 -11.59 -15.00
N GLU A 51 -3.06 -12.64 -14.46
CA GLU A 51 -2.79 -13.06 -13.09
C GLU A 51 -1.33 -13.46 -12.90
N ILE A 52 -0.73 -12.95 -11.82
CA ILE A 52 0.62 -13.33 -11.45
C ILE A 52 0.55 -14.69 -10.76
N LYS A 53 1.36 -15.63 -11.21
CA LYS A 53 1.39 -16.96 -10.63
C LYS A 53 2.66 -17.18 -9.84
N PHE A 54 2.57 -17.94 -8.79
CA PHE A 54 3.71 -18.18 -7.92
C PHE A 54 3.72 -19.61 -7.38
#